data_b5e21c8125cc7dfdfeb52760ee483fbb
#
_entry.id   b5e21c8125cc7dfdfeb52760ee483fbb
#
_cell.length_a   1.000
_cell.length_b   1.000
_cell.length_c   1.000
_cell.angle_alpha   90.00
_cell.angle_beta   90.00
_cell.angle_gamma   90.00
#
_symmetry.space_group_name_H-M   'P 1'
#
loop_
_entity.id
_entity.type
_entity.pdbx_description
1 polymer ?
#
loop_
_entity_poly.entity_id
_entity_poly.type
_entity_poly.pdbx_seq_one_letter_code
_entity_poly.pdbx_strand_id
1 'polypeptide(L)'
;GKIYNNAQLMGKIDLPTNIPTSFRFIASISTFDYYKKDKLFSRNDKPSFNSKDERFVKLMVALPFLANKRAEFSLGYGQLEDNYFQSSVIDFDKDRSDRSTYKLLGGSIGFYGSTLNTRQYATKGYLEKLIAQVFTGRERFEPGNPQEGYSPSPQERQSWLQISYMKEAYHTMGPKF
;
A
#
# COMPACT_ATOMS: atom_id res chain seq x y z
N GLY A 1 -17.44 -3.50 16.50
CA GLY A 1 -16.57 -2.32 16.46
C GLY A 1 -15.42 -2.51 15.49
N LYS A 2 -14.79 -1.41 15.09
CA LYS A 2 -13.61 -1.40 14.22
C LYS A 2 -12.53 -0.57 14.90
N ILE A 3 -11.33 -1.10 14.96
CA ILE A 3 -10.15 -0.37 15.44
C ILE A 3 -9.15 -0.32 14.30
N TYR A 4 -8.68 0.88 13.99
CA TYR A 4 -7.68 1.11 12.99
C TYR A 4 -6.53 1.92 13.58
N ASN A 5 -5.34 1.37 13.58
CA ASN A 5 -4.11 2.02 13.99
C ASN A 5 -3.18 2.13 12.79
N ASN A 6 -2.60 3.30 12.59
CA ASN A 6 -1.62 3.52 11.53
C ASN A 6 -0.48 4.37 12.08
N ALA A 7 0.74 3.95 11.79
CA ALA A 7 1.94 4.73 12.03
C ALA A 7 2.77 4.78 10.76
N GLN A 8 3.23 5.97 10.38
CA GLN A 8 4.07 6.18 9.21
C GLN A 8 5.27 7.04 9.57
N LEU A 9 6.45 6.59 9.17
CA LEU A 9 7.69 7.34 9.21
C LEU A 9 8.11 7.66 7.77
N MET A 10 8.41 8.92 7.50
CA MET A 10 8.91 9.37 6.20
C MET A 10 10.15 10.24 6.39
N GLY A 11 11.22 9.91 5.66
CA GLY A 11 12.43 10.70 5.54
C GLY A 11 12.64 11.15 4.10
N LYS A 12 13.15 12.37 3.90
CA LYS A 12 13.53 12.91 2.60
C LYS A 12 14.86 13.60 2.70
N ILE A 13 15.75 13.31 1.74
CA ILE A 13 17.08 13.95 1.60
C ILE A 13 17.19 14.43 0.17
N ASP A 14 17.44 15.70 -0.01
CA ASP A 14 17.72 16.31 -1.31
C ASP A 14 19.24 16.55 -1.40
N LEU A 15 19.89 15.92 -2.37
CA LEU A 15 21.33 16.11 -2.63
C LEU A 15 21.53 17.21 -3.67
N PRO A 16 22.24 18.29 -3.36
CA PRO A 16 22.56 19.36 -4.28
C PRO A 16 23.74 18.98 -5.19
N THR A 17 23.56 17.93 -5.97
CA THR A 17 24.54 17.50 -6.99
C THR A 17 24.26 18.18 -8.31
N ASN A 18 25.16 18.01 -9.33
CA ASN A 18 24.95 18.56 -10.68
C ASN A 18 23.60 18.17 -11.28
N ILE A 19 23.10 16.99 -10.90
CA ILE A 19 21.71 16.55 -11.16
C ILE A 19 21.01 16.47 -9.80
N PRO A 20 20.12 17.44 -9.45
CA PRO A 20 19.45 17.44 -8.17
C PRO A 20 18.72 16.12 -7.92
N THR A 21 19.18 15.35 -6.95
CA THR A 21 18.66 14.02 -6.66
C THR A 21 17.93 14.04 -5.33
N SER A 22 16.72 13.52 -5.30
CA SER A 22 15.93 13.39 -4.08
C SER A 22 15.79 11.92 -3.70
N PHE A 23 16.16 11.61 -2.47
CA PHE A 23 15.92 10.31 -1.86
C PHE A 23 14.76 10.41 -0.89
N ARG A 24 13.89 9.42 -0.91
CA ARG A 24 12.79 9.32 0.04
C ARG A 24 12.72 7.91 0.60
N PHE A 25 12.58 7.83 1.91
CA PHE A 25 12.32 6.60 2.65
C PHE A 25 10.93 6.70 3.26
N ILE A 26 10.16 5.62 3.18
CA ILE A 26 8.84 5.50 3.81
C ILE A 26 8.78 4.15 4.50
N ALA A 27 8.40 4.15 5.77
CA ALA A 27 8.03 2.95 6.52
C ALA A 27 6.65 3.16 7.10
N SER A 28 5.78 2.17 6.98
CA SER A 28 4.43 2.22 7.55
C SER A 28 4.06 0.90 8.20
N ILE A 29 3.31 1.00 9.28
CA ILE A 29 2.69 -0.12 9.98
C ILE A 29 1.23 0.26 10.15
N SER A 30 0.32 -0.61 9.72
CA SER A 30 -1.10 -0.44 9.97
C SER A 30 -1.71 -1.73 10.49
N THR A 31 -2.58 -1.60 11.46
CA THR A 31 -3.35 -2.69 12.04
C THR A 31 -4.82 -2.35 11.97
N PHE A 32 -5.60 -3.29 11.50
CA PHE A 32 -7.04 -3.17 11.41
C PHE A 32 -7.69 -4.37 12.09
N ASP A 33 -8.51 -4.10 13.12
CA ASP A 33 -9.26 -5.10 13.87
C ASP A 33 -10.76 -4.91 13.68
N TYR A 34 -11.45 -6.00 13.33
CA TYR A 34 -12.88 -6.04 13.19
C TYR A 34 -13.50 -6.96 14.23
N TYR A 35 -14.36 -6.40 15.09
CA TYR A 35 -15.07 -7.13 16.14
C TYR A 35 -16.53 -7.35 15.76
N LYS A 36 -17.01 -8.58 15.92
CA LYS A 36 -18.39 -8.96 15.55
C LYS A 36 -19.47 -8.32 16.45
N LYS A 37 -19.14 -7.70 17.60
CA LYS A 37 -20.13 -7.23 18.58
C LYS A 37 -20.35 -5.72 18.60
N ASP A 38 -21.64 -5.35 18.68
CA ASP A 38 -22.16 -4.00 18.66
C ASP A 38 -22.02 -3.24 20.00
N LYS A 39 -21.46 -3.84 21.03
CA LYS A 39 -21.34 -3.18 22.34
C LYS A 39 -19.94 -2.61 22.56
N LEU A 40 -19.80 -1.33 22.25
CA LEU A 40 -18.57 -0.54 22.46
C LEU A 40 -18.07 -0.51 23.92
N PHE A 41 -18.91 -0.86 24.91
CA PHE A 41 -18.61 -0.71 26.32
C PHE A 41 -18.66 -2.02 27.12
N SER A 42 -18.83 -3.17 26.48
CA SER A 42 -18.75 -4.43 27.19
C SER A 42 -17.31 -4.95 27.19
N ARG A 43 -16.71 -5.03 28.36
CA ARG A 43 -15.42 -5.65 28.65
C ARG A 43 -15.51 -7.17 28.46
N ASN A 44 -15.68 -7.63 27.23
CA ASN A 44 -15.58 -9.03 26.88
C ASN A 44 -14.29 -9.19 26.10
N ASP A 45 -13.34 -9.92 26.65
CA ASP A 45 -12.05 -10.29 26.06
C ASP A 45 -12.20 -11.27 24.88
N LYS A 46 -13.10 -10.96 23.94
CA LYS A 46 -13.26 -11.78 22.74
C LYS A 46 -12.29 -11.31 21.66
N PRO A 47 -11.53 -12.25 21.08
CA PRO A 47 -10.60 -11.91 20.00
C PRO A 47 -11.33 -11.26 18.81
N SER A 48 -10.60 -10.49 18.03
CA SER A 48 -11.12 -9.88 16.79
C SER A 48 -11.58 -10.97 15.81
N PHE A 49 -12.71 -10.72 15.17
CA PHE A 49 -13.26 -11.61 14.14
C PHE A 49 -12.39 -11.65 12.88
N ASN A 50 -11.78 -10.53 12.55
CA ASN A 50 -10.83 -10.37 11.48
C ASN A 50 -9.81 -9.33 11.90
N SER A 51 -8.53 -9.62 11.75
CA SER A 51 -7.46 -8.66 11.93
C SER A 51 -6.53 -8.65 10.72
N LYS A 52 -6.10 -7.46 10.33
CA LYS A 52 -5.15 -7.24 9.25
C LYS A 52 -3.98 -6.43 9.76
N ASP A 53 -2.80 -6.97 9.57
CA ASP A 53 -1.54 -6.28 9.86
C ASP A 53 -0.78 -6.04 8.56
N GLU A 54 -0.45 -4.79 8.30
CA GLU A 54 0.30 -4.37 7.14
C GLU A 54 1.61 -3.71 7.60
N ARG A 55 2.72 -4.17 7.06
CA ARG A 55 4.03 -3.58 7.27
C ARG A 55 4.67 -3.32 5.93
N PHE A 56 5.15 -2.12 5.73
CA PHE A 56 5.64 -1.70 4.44
C PHE A 56 6.85 -0.79 4.57
N VAL A 57 7.87 -1.03 3.73
CA VAL A 57 9.05 -0.18 3.60
C VAL A 57 9.26 0.13 2.13
N LYS A 58 9.52 1.39 1.79
CA LYS A 58 9.78 1.84 0.42
C LYS A 58 10.92 2.83 0.38
N LEU A 59 11.83 2.61 -0.55
CA LEU A 59 12.87 3.54 -0.95
C LEU A 59 12.51 4.12 -2.32
N MET A 60 12.73 5.42 -2.49
CA MET A 60 12.46 6.12 -3.75
C MET A 60 13.62 7.04 -4.06
N VAL A 61 13.96 7.12 -5.35
CA VAL A 61 14.91 8.08 -5.91
C VAL A 61 14.22 8.86 -6.99
N ALA A 62 14.26 10.18 -6.92
CA ALA A 62 13.68 11.08 -7.92
C ALA A 62 14.78 11.93 -8.56
N LEU A 63 14.79 11.95 -9.88
CA LEU A 63 15.75 12.66 -10.71
C LEU A 63 14.99 13.57 -11.69
N PRO A 64 15.28 14.89 -11.74
CA PRO A 64 14.81 15.72 -12.83
C PRO A 64 15.59 15.36 -14.10
N PHE A 65 14.90 15.30 -15.23
CA PHE A 65 15.55 15.10 -16.53
C PHE A 65 15.21 16.19 -17.56
N LEU A 66 14.19 17.00 -17.29
CA LEU A 66 13.83 18.23 -17.99
C LEU A 66 13.33 19.25 -16.97
N ALA A 67 13.25 20.51 -17.33
CA ALA A 67 12.87 21.60 -16.43
C ALA A 67 11.52 21.36 -15.68
N ASN A 68 10.59 20.68 -16.31
CA ASN A 68 9.26 20.40 -15.78
C ASN A 68 8.94 18.89 -15.69
N LYS A 69 9.94 18.01 -15.84
CA LYS A 69 9.76 16.57 -15.81
C LYS A 69 10.76 15.90 -14.87
N ARG A 70 10.31 14.85 -14.20
CA ARG A 70 11.14 14.02 -13.32
C ARG A 70 10.86 12.54 -13.53
N ALA A 71 11.89 11.74 -13.37
CA ALA A 71 11.78 10.29 -13.24
C ALA A 71 11.86 9.89 -11.76
N GLU A 72 11.07 8.93 -11.35
CA GLU A 72 11.10 8.34 -10.02
C GLU A 72 11.29 6.83 -10.14
N PHE A 73 12.23 6.32 -9.36
CA PHE A 73 12.48 4.88 -9.20
C PHE A 73 12.13 4.51 -7.78
N SER A 74 11.49 3.37 -7.60
CA SER A 74 11.25 2.89 -6.24
C SER A 74 11.42 1.39 -6.10
N LEU A 75 11.83 0.99 -4.89
CA LEU A 75 11.88 -0.39 -4.45
C LEU A 75 11.15 -0.47 -3.11
N GLY A 76 10.30 -1.45 -2.94
CA GLY A 76 9.52 -1.63 -1.71
C GLY A 76 9.38 -3.09 -1.35
N TYR A 77 9.34 -3.32 -0.05
CA TYR A 77 9.03 -4.61 0.55
C TYR A 77 7.85 -4.45 1.50
N GLY A 78 6.92 -5.40 1.45
CA GLY A 78 5.75 -5.41 2.30
C GLY A 78 5.44 -6.80 2.84
N GLN A 79 4.83 -6.82 4.01
CA GLN A 79 4.22 -7.99 4.60
C GLN A 79 2.79 -7.65 4.98
N LEU A 80 1.86 -8.46 4.53
CA LEU A 80 0.45 -8.40 4.86
C LEU A 80 0.09 -9.69 5.60
N GLU A 81 -0.62 -9.57 6.69
CA GLU A 81 -1.09 -10.70 7.49
C GLU A 81 -2.58 -10.53 7.75
N ASP A 82 -3.36 -11.50 7.31
CA ASP A 82 -4.80 -11.58 7.51
C ASP A 82 -5.11 -12.74 8.44
N ASN A 83 -5.76 -12.46 9.58
CA ASN A 83 -6.29 -13.49 10.49
C ASN A 83 -7.81 -13.39 10.47
N TYR A 84 -8.49 -14.48 10.17
CA TYR A 84 -9.94 -14.51 10.03
C TYR A 84 -10.54 -15.86 10.39
N PHE A 85 -11.83 -15.86 10.73
CA PHE A 85 -12.60 -17.07 10.96
C PHE A 85 -13.55 -17.32 9.78
N GLN A 86 -13.55 -18.52 9.22
CA GLN A 86 -14.39 -18.87 8.07
C GLN A 86 -15.87 -19.02 8.44
N SER A 87 -16.18 -19.33 9.71
CA SER A 87 -17.55 -19.56 10.17
C SER A 87 -18.12 -18.36 10.91
N SER A 88 -19.43 -18.15 10.78
CA SER A 88 -20.19 -17.19 11.59
C SER A 88 -20.50 -17.69 13.00
N VAL A 89 -20.46 -19.00 13.22
CA VAL A 89 -20.62 -19.64 14.53
C VAL A 89 -19.23 -20.02 15.02
N ILE A 90 -18.70 -19.24 15.96
CA ILE A 90 -17.33 -19.35 16.45
C ILE A 90 -17.37 -19.70 17.94
N ASP A 91 -16.71 -20.77 18.31
CA ASP A 91 -16.36 -21.11 19.70
C ASP A 91 -14.93 -20.62 19.97
N PHE A 92 -14.80 -19.40 20.52
CA PHE A 92 -13.49 -18.78 20.74
C PHE A 92 -12.60 -19.53 21.74
N ASP A 93 -13.14 -20.49 22.50
CA ASP A 93 -12.35 -21.32 23.41
C ASP A 93 -11.67 -22.48 22.67
N LYS A 94 -12.22 -22.88 21.51
CA LYS A 94 -11.77 -24.06 20.75
C LYS A 94 -11.26 -23.70 19.34
N ASP A 95 -11.92 -22.74 18.70
CA ASP A 95 -11.61 -22.38 17.31
C ASP A 95 -10.43 -21.43 17.25
N ARG A 96 -9.51 -21.71 16.35
CA ARG A 96 -8.39 -20.83 16.00
C ARG A 96 -8.67 -20.17 14.66
N SER A 97 -8.24 -18.92 14.52
CA SER A 97 -8.34 -18.19 13.24
C SER A 97 -7.40 -18.78 12.19
N ASP A 98 -7.88 -18.80 10.96
CA ASP A 98 -7.02 -18.99 9.80
C ASP A 98 -6.11 -17.80 9.62
N ARG A 99 -4.92 -18.04 9.09
CA ARG A 99 -3.89 -17.00 8.87
C ARG A 99 -3.37 -17.07 7.45
N SER A 100 -3.48 -15.96 6.73
CA SER A 100 -2.81 -15.77 5.45
C SER A 100 -1.71 -14.73 5.59
N THR A 101 -0.50 -15.09 5.19
CA THR A 101 0.65 -14.19 5.19
C THR A 101 1.16 -13.98 3.78
N TYR A 102 1.20 -12.72 3.34
CA TYR A 102 1.74 -12.31 2.05
C TYR A 102 3.06 -11.56 2.27
N LYS A 103 4.10 -11.96 1.55
CA LYS A 103 5.36 -11.22 1.49
C LYS A 103 5.55 -10.73 0.07
N LEU A 104 5.67 -9.43 -0.11
CA LEU A 104 5.67 -8.74 -1.40
C LEU A 104 6.98 -7.97 -1.57
N LEU A 105 7.60 -8.12 -2.73
CA LEU A 105 8.67 -7.26 -3.22
C LEU A 105 8.16 -6.54 -4.46
N GLY A 106 8.31 -5.21 -4.51
CA GLY A 106 7.84 -4.42 -5.64
C GLY A 106 8.85 -3.39 -6.07
N GLY A 107 8.90 -3.13 -7.37
CA GLY A 107 9.68 -2.05 -7.96
C GLY A 107 8.82 -1.21 -8.88
N SER A 108 9.12 0.08 -9.00
CA SER A 108 8.43 0.94 -9.95
C SER A 108 9.36 1.95 -10.62
N ILE A 109 8.99 2.30 -11.84
CA ILE A 109 9.51 3.45 -12.56
C ILE A 109 8.34 4.37 -12.89
N GLY A 110 8.48 5.67 -12.59
CA GLY A 110 7.47 6.69 -12.84
C GLY A 110 8.07 7.87 -13.58
N PHE A 111 7.30 8.41 -14.52
CA PHE A 111 7.60 9.65 -15.23
C PHE A 111 6.50 10.66 -14.92
N TYR A 112 6.91 11.84 -14.47
CA TYR A 112 6.02 12.91 -14.05
C TYR A 112 6.37 14.18 -14.79
N GLY A 113 5.39 14.82 -15.37
CA GLY A 113 5.51 16.11 -16.02
C GLY A 113 4.42 17.07 -15.54
N SER A 114 4.76 18.33 -15.29
CA SER A 114 3.78 19.33 -14.89
C SER A 114 4.18 20.71 -15.41
N THR A 115 3.22 21.34 -16.09
CA THR A 115 3.31 22.76 -16.51
C THR A 115 2.16 23.58 -15.91
N LEU A 116 1.51 23.05 -14.86
CA LEU A 116 0.41 23.75 -14.19
C LEU A 116 0.86 25.10 -13.66
N ASN A 117 0.07 26.15 -13.91
CA ASN A 117 0.32 27.49 -13.40
C ASN A 117 0.21 27.59 -11.87
N THR A 118 -0.61 26.73 -11.25
CA THR A 118 -0.77 26.62 -9.80
C THR A 118 -0.95 25.15 -9.40
N ARG A 119 -0.63 24.81 -8.15
CA ARG A 119 -0.84 23.44 -7.63
C ARG A 119 -2.31 23.14 -7.31
N GLN A 120 -3.03 24.16 -6.85
CA GLN A 120 -4.45 24.07 -6.53
C GLN A 120 -5.21 24.99 -7.47
N TYR A 121 -6.35 24.53 -7.99
CA TYR A 121 -7.20 25.27 -8.90
C TYR A 121 -6.47 25.75 -10.15
N ALA A 122 -5.72 24.84 -10.77
CA ALA A 122 -5.01 25.13 -12.01
C ALA A 122 -5.99 25.55 -13.11
N THR A 123 -5.69 26.66 -13.79
CA THR A 123 -6.50 27.18 -14.91
C THR A 123 -5.80 27.00 -16.26
N LYS A 124 -4.49 26.71 -16.25
CA LYS A 124 -3.69 26.53 -17.46
C LYS A 124 -2.55 25.54 -17.22
N GLY A 125 -2.23 24.78 -18.25
CA GLY A 125 -1.12 23.83 -18.25
C GLY A 125 -1.60 22.39 -18.25
N TYR A 126 -0.68 21.46 -18.01
CA TYR A 126 -0.98 20.03 -17.92
C TYR A 126 -0.24 19.38 -16.77
N LEU A 127 -0.79 18.26 -16.32
CA LEU A 127 -0.15 17.28 -15.45
C LEU A 127 -0.14 15.95 -16.18
N GLU A 128 1.00 15.28 -16.23
CA GLU A 128 1.17 13.97 -16.86
C GLU A 128 1.92 13.03 -15.92
N LYS A 129 1.43 11.80 -15.84
CA LYS A 129 2.00 10.78 -14.98
C LYS A 129 1.90 9.43 -15.67
N LEU A 130 3.03 8.77 -15.85
CA LEU A 130 3.14 7.40 -16.34
C LEU A 130 3.91 6.60 -15.29
N ILE A 131 3.34 5.48 -14.84
CA ILE A 131 3.99 4.60 -13.88
C ILE A 131 3.88 3.17 -14.38
N ALA A 132 5.01 2.45 -14.36
CA ALA A 132 5.07 1.01 -14.50
C ALA A 132 5.56 0.42 -13.17
N GLN A 133 4.85 -0.60 -12.66
CA GLN A 133 5.16 -1.27 -11.41
C GLN A 133 5.17 -2.77 -11.64
N VAL A 134 6.16 -3.44 -11.06
CA VAL A 134 6.23 -4.88 -11.02
C VAL A 134 6.25 -5.33 -9.58
N PHE A 135 5.47 -6.37 -9.29
CA PHE A 135 5.40 -6.98 -7.97
C PHE A 135 5.62 -8.47 -8.09
N THR A 136 6.29 -9.02 -7.10
CA THR A 136 6.38 -10.47 -6.89
C THR A 136 6.16 -10.76 -5.42
N GLY A 137 5.41 -11.81 -5.12
CA GLY A 137 5.06 -12.15 -3.75
C GLY A 137 4.89 -13.63 -3.55
N ARG A 138 4.84 -14.01 -2.28
CA ARG A 138 4.54 -15.36 -1.83
C ARG A 138 3.44 -15.29 -0.80
N GLU A 139 2.46 -16.15 -0.98
CA GLU A 139 1.40 -16.38 -0.03
C GLU A 139 1.66 -17.66 0.75
N ARG A 140 1.40 -17.62 2.05
CA ARG A 140 1.40 -18.76 2.95
C ARG A 140 0.09 -18.76 3.71
N PHE A 141 -0.68 -19.82 3.52
CA PHE A 141 -1.91 -20.05 4.27
C PHE A 141 -1.68 -21.08 5.39
N GLU A 142 -2.16 -20.79 6.58
CA GLU A 142 -2.13 -21.63 7.77
C GLU A 142 -3.55 -21.73 8.32
N PRO A 143 -4.23 -22.90 8.21
CA PRO A 143 -5.55 -23.08 8.79
C PRO A 143 -5.47 -23.13 10.32
N GLY A 144 -6.43 -22.49 10.99
CA GLY A 144 -6.50 -22.45 12.45
C GLY A 144 -6.81 -23.80 13.07
N ASN A 145 -7.71 -24.56 12.42
CA ASN A 145 -8.12 -25.90 12.86
C ASN A 145 -7.80 -26.93 11.76
N PRO A 146 -6.53 -27.35 11.61
CA PRO A 146 -6.15 -28.31 10.60
C PRO A 146 -6.78 -29.70 10.88
N GLN A 147 -7.37 -30.32 9.87
CA GLN A 147 -7.79 -31.70 9.94
C GLN A 147 -6.58 -32.64 10.02
N GLU A 148 -6.76 -33.82 10.62
CA GLU A 148 -5.73 -34.88 10.60
C GLU A 148 -5.32 -35.17 9.14
N GLY A 149 -4.00 -35.13 8.87
CA GLY A 149 -3.45 -35.32 7.52
C GLY A 149 -3.31 -34.05 6.69
N TYR A 150 -3.63 -32.85 7.23
CA TYR A 150 -3.36 -31.60 6.55
C TYR A 150 -1.86 -31.42 6.30
N SER A 151 -1.51 -31.22 5.03
CA SER A 151 -0.19 -30.78 4.59
C SER A 151 -0.28 -29.33 4.17
N PRO A 152 0.59 -28.44 4.66
CA PRO A 152 0.59 -27.02 4.22
C PRO A 152 0.66 -26.93 2.70
N SER A 153 -0.22 -26.14 2.11
CA SER A 153 -0.13 -25.89 0.68
C SER A 153 1.23 -25.29 0.31
N PRO A 154 1.83 -25.70 -0.82
CA PRO A 154 3.07 -25.12 -1.27
C PRO A 154 2.88 -23.59 -1.41
N GLN A 155 3.91 -22.83 -1.04
CA GLN A 155 3.89 -21.38 -1.19
C GLN A 155 3.78 -21.03 -2.67
N GLU A 156 2.65 -20.51 -3.09
CA GLU A 156 2.49 -20.03 -4.45
C GLU A 156 3.19 -18.68 -4.62
N ARG A 157 3.99 -18.58 -5.67
CA ARG A 157 4.61 -17.32 -6.08
C ARG A 157 3.72 -16.67 -7.12
N GLN A 158 3.32 -15.45 -6.85
CA GLN A 158 2.55 -14.64 -7.78
C GLN A 158 3.37 -13.43 -8.20
N SER A 159 3.25 -13.04 -9.46
CA SER A 159 3.89 -11.84 -10.00
C SER A 159 2.94 -11.14 -10.94
N TRP A 160 2.89 -9.80 -10.87
CA TRP A 160 2.05 -9.00 -11.75
C TRP A 160 2.74 -7.69 -12.15
N LEU A 161 2.35 -7.20 -13.30
CA LEU A 161 2.75 -5.90 -13.85
C LEU A 161 1.52 -4.99 -13.85
N GLN A 162 1.71 -3.77 -13.38
CA GLN A 162 0.71 -2.72 -13.45
C GLN A 162 1.28 -1.52 -14.20
N ILE A 163 0.56 -1.02 -15.19
CA ILE A 163 0.88 0.21 -15.89
C ILE A 163 -0.27 1.19 -15.68
N SER A 164 0.05 2.40 -15.26
CA SER A 164 -0.91 3.47 -15.01
C SER A 164 -0.48 4.73 -15.75
N TYR A 165 -1.40 5.31 -16.49
CA TYR A 165 -1.22 6.59 -17.17
C TYR A 165 -2.34 7.55 -16.77
N MET A 166 -1.97 8.78 -16.44
CA MET A 166 -2.89 9.87 -16.12
C MET A 166 -2.42 11.13 -16.84
N LYS A 167 -3.35 11.83 -17.47
CA LYS A 167 -3.12 13.15 -18.05
C LYS A 167 -4.29 14.07 -17.73
N GLU A 168 -3.98 15.23 -17.18
CA GLU A 168 -4.92 16.31 -16.95
C GLU A 168 -4.45 17.55 -17.73
N ALA A 169 -5.35 18.21 -18.42
CA ALA A 169 -5.05 19.42 -19.17
C ALA A 169 -6.07 20.52 -18.82
N TYR A 170 -5.58 21.70 -18.57
CA TYR A 170 -6.37 22.87 -18.20
C TYR A 170 -6.21 23.94 -19.25
N HIS A 171 -7.31 24.45 -19.74
CA HIS A 171 -7.36 25.50 -20.73
C HIS A 171 -8.22 26.67 -20.22
N THR A 172 -7.71 27.88 -20.35
CA THR A 172 -8.49 29.06 -20.02
C THR A 172 -9.59 29.21 -21.08
N MET A 173 -10.84 29.05 -20.68
CA MET A 173 -12.00 29.32 -21.57
C MET A 173 -12.45 30.75 -21.39
N GLY A 174 -12.45 31.47 -22.48
CA GLY A 174 -13.06 32.82 -22.57
C GLY A 174 -12.15 33.99 -22.32
N PRO A 175 -12.61 35.19 -22.75
CA PRO A 175 -11.90 36.44 -22.45
C PRO A 175 -11.92 36.68 -20.95
N LYS A 176 -10.84 37.24 -20.44
CA LYS A 176 -10.80 37.78 -19.09
C LYS A 176 -11.83 38.88 -18.99
N PHE A 177 -12.87 38.68 -18.20
CA PHE A 177 -13.72 39.80 -17.75
C PHE A 177 -12.99 40.55 -16.66
#